data_3dc2e744a567a0c774edf4adbf175dd0
#
_entry.id   3dc2e744a567a0c774edf4adbf175dd0
#
_cell.length_a   1.000
_cell.length_b   1.000
_cell.length_c   1.000
_cell.angle_alpha   90.00
_cell.angle_beta   90.00
_cell.angle_gamma   90.00
#
_symmetry.space_group_name_H-M   'P 1'
#
loop_
_entity.id
_entity.type
_entity.pdbx_description
1 polymer ?
#
loop_
_entity_poly.entity_id
_entity_poly.type
_entity_poly.pdbx_seq_one_letter_code
_entity_poly.pdbx_strand_id
1 'polypeptide(L)'
;MKRIIYTSLYTSLIIVSLLFVSCKKKNDFPFEANPIAKAIKLETQTITKQQLDKIPEAYRVSVENGGTIEHITYKSKNYYGDGADNEKKANVYLPAGYDKADKSRKYKVLYLMHGIGGDENEWGMKDEKSLVKKMMDNLAEKGDIDPFIIVTPNGRSGSDPDPNKTYLAFYKFGEELRNDLIPYMDSHYNTYADRDHRAMTGLSMGGMQTINIGICECLDLISYFGAFSAAPTSYEASKVAQVLNKNDDLSINFFYNICGTEDSIAYGAHAAAAKLLPRLTSRLVEGENYRWQEQGGGHDFGIWNLGFYNFAKVFGGK
;
A
#
# COMPACT_ATOMS: atom_id res chain seq x y z
N MET A 1 -26.21 44.43 -56.75
CA MET A 1 -25.85 44.09 -55.36
C MET A 1 -25.54 42.60 -55.19
N LYS A 2 -24.49 42.05 -55.82
CA LYS A 2 -24.05 40.65 -55.70
C LYS A 2 -22.58 40.52 -56.08
N ARG A 3 -21.67 41.20 -55.39
CA ARG A 3 -20.21 41.05 -55.65
C ARG A 3 -19.27 41.36 -54.49
N ILE A 4 -19.73 41.27 -53.21
CA ILE A 4 -18.88 41.62 -52.05
C ILE A 4 -18.73 40.48 -51.03
N ILE A 5 -19.31 39.30 -51.27
CA ILE A 5 -19.32 38.22 -50.23
C ILE A 5 -18.24 37.13 -50.49
N TYR A 6 -17.55 37.11 -51.64
CA TYR A 6 -16.60 36.03 -51.95
C TYR A 6 -15.12 36.29 -51.62
N THR A 7 -14.73 37.51 -51.28
CA THR A 7 -13.33 37.83 -50.95
C THR A 7 -12.96 37.67 -49.48
N SER A 8 -13.94 37.60 -48.57
CA SER A 8 -13.68 37.46 -47.13
C SER A 8 -13.44 36.01 -46.68
N LEU A 9 -13.97 35.00 -47.39
CA LEU A 9 -13.81 33.59 -47.02
C LEU A 9 -12.43 33.00 -47.43
N TYR A 10 -11.81 33.51 -48.44
CA TYR A 10 -10.50 32.99 -48.92
C TYR A 10 -9.31 33.45 -48.09
N THR A 11 -9.39 34.62 -47.48
CA THR A 11 -8.34 35.16 -46.62
C THR A 11 -8.33 34.46 -45.22
N SER A 12 -9.47 34.04 -44.75
CA SER A 12 -9.57 33.31 -43.47
C SER A 12 -9.05 31.88 -43.57
N LEU A 13 -9.19 31.22 -44.72
CA LEU A 13 -8.71 29.85 -44.92
C LEU A 13 -7.18 29.76 -45.07
N ILE A 14 -6.55 30.79 -45.63
CA ILE A 14 -5.09 30.83 -45.79
C ILE A 14 -4.39 31.13 -44.48
N ILE A 15 -5.00 31.91 -43.58
CA ILE A 15 -4.42 32.20 -42.26
C ILE A 15 -4.51 30.98 -41.34
N VAL A 16 -5.58 30.18 -41.42
CA VAL A 16 -5.73 28.94 -40.60
C VAL A 16 -4.74 27.87 -41.11
N SER A 17 -4.51 27.75 -42.42
CA SER A 17 -3.53 26.79 -42.94
C SER A 17 -2.07 27.16 -42.64
N LEU A 18 -1.74 28.44 -42.54
CA LEU A 18 -0.40 28.91 -42.17
C LEU A 18 -0.11 28.75 -40.66
N LEU A 19 -1.14 28.82 -39.79
CA LEU A 19 -1.00 28.55 -38.39
C LEU A 19 -0.79 27.04 -38.08
N PHE A 20 -1.40 26.16 -38.86
CA PHE A 20 -1.18 24.70 -38.70
C PHE A 20 0.18 24.24 -39.24
N VAL A 21 0.76 24.92 -40.24
CA VAL A 21 2.11 24.60 -40.76
C VAL A 21 3.21 25.12 -39.81
N SER A 22 2.96 26.22 -39.09
CA SER A 22 3.92 26.76 -38.13
C SER A 22 4.03 25.90 -36.84
N CYS A 23 2.98 25.18 -36.46
CA CYS A 23 3.02 24.25 -35.31
C CYS A 23 3.69 22.88 -35.59
N LYS A 24 3.87 22.51 -36.86
CA LYS A 24 4.49 21.24 -37.25
C LYS A 24 6.02 21.24 -37.28
N LYS A 25 6.67 22.37 -37.06
CA LYS A 25 8.14 22.49 -37.15
C LYS A 25 8.86 22.64 -35.83
N LYS A 26 8.21 22.37 -34.67
CA LYS A 26 8.84 22.52 -33.36
C LYS A 26 8.89 21.26 -32.48
N ASN A 27 8.52 20.08 -33.00
CA ASN A 27 8.58 18.85 -32.25
C ASN A 27 9.17 17.66 -33.02
N ASP A 28 10.25 17.86 -33.74
CA ASP A 28 11.10 16.77 -34.24
C ASP A 28 12.26 16.47 -33.27
N PHE A 29 11.97 16.51 -31.96
CA PHE A 29 12.70 15.70 -31.03
C PHE A 29 11.88 14.41 -30.84
N PRO A 30 12.42 13.21 -31.14
CA PRO A 30 11.77 11.99 -30.75
C PRO A 30 11.63 12.08 -29.21
N PHE A 31 10.41 12.17 -28.76
CA PHE A 31 10.09 12.01 -27.34
C PHE A 31 10.42 10.55 -27.03
N GLU A 32 11.70 10.28 -26.75
CA GLU A 32 12.06 9.03 -26.12
C GLU A 32 11.26 8.99 -24.83
N ALA A 33 10.28 8.10 -24.80
CA ALA A 33 9.49 7.87 -23.59
C ALA A 33 10.49 7.70 -22.46
N ASN A 34 10.40 8.58 -21.49
CA ASN A 34 11.29 8.62 -20.34
C ASN A 34 11.60 7.18 -19.92
N PRO A 35 12.86 6.72 -19.90
CA PRO A 35 13.22 5.35 -19.58
C PRO A 35 12.62 4.90 -18.23
N ILE A 36 12.41 5.85 -17.32
CA ILE A 36 11.70 5.63 -16.04
C ILE A 36 10.21 5.29 -16.31
N ALA A 37 9.52 6.00 -17.18
CA ALA A 37 8.12 5.73 -17.53
C ALA A 37 7.97 4.38 -18.26
N LYS A 38 8.96 3.99 -19.07
CA LYS A 38 8.99 2.69 -19.73
C LYS A 38 9.32 1.55 -18.77
N ALA A 39 10.21 1.77 -17.79
CA ALA A 39 10.54 0.83 -16.73
C ALA A 39 9.33 0.64 -15.79
N ILE A 40 8.68 1.71 -15.36
CA ILE A 40 7.44 1.68 -14.56
C ILE A 40 6.35 0.90 -15.30
N LYS A 41 6.16 1.15 -16.60
CA LYS A 41 5.15 0.44 -17.40
C LYS A 41 5.46 -1.05 -17.56
N LEU A 42 6.74 -1.45 -17.59
CA LEU A 42 7.17 -2.84 -17.68
C LEU A 42 6.98 -3.56 -16.33
N GLU A 43 7.35 -2.94 -15.21
CA GLU A 43 7.11 -3.45 -13.85
C GLU A 43 5.61 -3.58 -13.57
N THR A 44 4.81 -2.61 -13.95
CA THR A 44 3.37 -2.61 -13.76
C THR A 44 2.67 -3.75 -14.51
N GLN A 45 3.12 -4.08 -15.73
CA GLN A 45 2.62 -5.26 -16.45
C GLN A 45 2.97 -6.57 -15.73
N THR A 46 4.12 -6.63 -15.07
CA THR A 46 4.54 -7.78 -14.27
C THR A 46 3.71 -7.90 -13.00
N ILE A 47 3.45 -6.79 -12.31
CA ILE A 47 2.63 -6.69 -11.10
C ILE A 47 1.20 -7.23 -11.35
N THR A 48 0.53 -6.77 -12.40
CA THR A 48 -0.85 -7.17 -12.71
C THR A 48 -0.98 -8.67 -13.00
N LYS A 49 0.05 -9.30 -13.56
CA LYS A 49 0.06 -10.73 -13.88
C LYS A 49 0.32 -11.64 -12.68
N GLN A 50 0.72 -11.09 -11.53
CA GLN A 50 1.07 -11.88 -10.34
C GLN A 50 -0.08 -12.08 -9.35
N GLN A 51 -1.21 -11.41 -9.53
CA GLN A 51 -2.36 -11.55 -8.65
C GLN A 51 -3.13 -12.83 -8.95
N LEU A 52 -3.34 -13.63 -7.91
CA LEU A 52 -4.03 -14.91 -7.97
C LEU A 52 -5.36 -14.82 -7.23
N ASP A 53 -6.29 -15.72 -7.59
CA ASP A 53 -7.59 -15.90 -6.90
C ASP A 53 -7.48 -16.91 -5.74
N LYS A 54 -6.32 -17.54 -5.57
CA LYS A 54 -6.08 -18.55 -4.56
C LYS A 54 -4.59 -18.67 -4.26
N ILE A 55 -4.24 -18.82 -2.98
CA ILE A 55 -2.88 -19.12 -2.54
C ILE A 55 -2.58 -20.58 -2.90
N PRO A 56 -1.54 -20.87 -3.71
CA PRO A 56 -1.17 -22.25 -3.98
C PRO A 56 -0.71 -22.98 -2.71
N GLU A 57 -1.06 -24.26 -2.57
CA GLU A 57 -0.78 -25.05 -1.37
C GLU A 57 0.73 -25.11 -1.03
N ALA A 58 1.58 -25.07 -2.06
CA ALA A 58 3.03 -25.06 -1.89
C ALA A 58 3.59 -23.86 -1.11
N TYR A 59 2.78 -22.79 -0.90
CA TYR A 59 3.16 -21.62 -0.09
C TYR A 59 2.57 -21.64 1.32
N ARG A 60 1.85 -22.70 1.68
CA ARG A 60 1.17 -22.86 2.97
C ARG A 60 1.89 -23.82 3.91
N VAL A 61 2.98 -24.41 3.45
CA VAL A 61 3.79 -25.41 4.18
C VAL A 61 4.95 -24.75 4.90
N SER A 62 5.46 -25.40 5.96
CA SER A 62 6.64 -24.92 6.66
C SER A 62 7.91 -25.18 5.85
N VAL A 63 8.85 -24.23 5.91
CA VAL A 63 10.20 -24.33 5.32
C VAL A 63 11.19 -24.62 6.45
N GLU A 64 12.12 -25.55 6.26
CA GLU A 64 13.03 -26.02 7.33
C GLU A 64 13.97 -24.92 7.84
N ASN A 65 14.56 -24.15 6.92
CA ASN A 65 15.47 -23.04 7.25
C ASN A 65 14.83 -21.69 6.94
N GLY A 66 13.55 -21.50 7.33
CA GLY A 66 12.81 -20.28 7.12
C GLY A 66 13.29 -19.11 7.98
N GLY A 67 12.63 -17.99 7.86
CA GLY A 67 12.84 -16.81 8.69
C GLY A 67 12.46 -17.06 10.15
N THR A 68 12.63 -16.04 10.98
CA THR A 68 12.32 -16.08 12.42
C THR A 68 11.33 -14.99 12.79
N ILE A 69 10.64 -15.16 13.92
CA ILE A 69 9.76 -14.13 14.50
C ILE A 69 10.36 -13.65 15.81
N GLU A 70 10.61 -12.36 15.91
CA GLU A 70 11.00 -11.68 17.14
C GLU A 70 9.79 -10.96 17.73
N HIS A 71 9.67 -11.02 19.08
CA HIS A 71 8.70 -10.24 19.84
C HIS A 71 9.41 -9.04 20.45
N ILE A 72 8.98 -7.86 20.09
CA ILE A 72 9.62 -6.62 20.54
C ILE A 72 8.70 -5.76 21.39
N THR A 73 9.33 -4.97 22.23
CA THR A 73 8.69 -3.86 22.94
C THR A 73 9.44 -2.59 22.60
N TYR A 74 8.73 -1.52 22.29
CA TYR A 74 9.31 -0.21 22.00
C TYR A 74 8.61 0.90 22.78
N LYS A 75 9.37 1.95 23.06
CA LYS A 75 8.85 3.14 23.73
C LYS A 75 7.95 3.93 22.79
N SER A 76 6.82 4.36 23.31
CA SER A 76 5.82 5.16 22.61
C SER A 76 5.08 6.06 23.59
N LYS A 77 3.96 6.61 23.18
CA LYS A 77 3.07 7.44 23.99
C LYS A 77 1.62 7.03 23.86
N ASN A 78 0.82 7.44 24.83
CA ASN A 78 -0.63 7.31 24.76
C ASN A 78 -1.19 8.45 23.90
N TYR A 79 -1.02 8.37 22.57
CA TYR A 79 -1.42 9.42 21.62
C TYR A 79 -2.94 9.66 21.56
N TYR A 80 -3.73 8.65 21.90
CA TYR A 80 -5.19 8.79 21.99
C TYR A 80 -5.64 9.30 23.38
N GLY A 81 -4.78 9.32 24.36
CA GLY A 81 -5.13 9.69 25.74
C GLY A 81 -4.40 10.95 26.23
N ASP A 82 -3.67 10.80 27.30
CA ASP A 82 -3.01 11.87 28.05
C ASP A 82 -1.60 12.22 27.54
N GLY A 83 -1.10 11.52 26.54
CA GLY A 83 0.25 11.70 26.00
C GLY A 83 1.36 11.12 26.90
N ALA A 84 1.00 10.40 27.96
CA ALA A 84 1.98 9.77 28.86
C ALA A 84 2.82 8.73 28.11
N ASP A 85 4.03 8.48 28.62
CA ASP A 85 4.90 7.44 28.10
C ASP A 85 4.21 6.07 28.22
N ASN A 86 4.34 5.28 27.17
CA ASN A 86 3.75 3.97 27.02
C ASN A 86 4.74 3.00 26.40
N GLU A 87 4.59 1.73 26.67
CA GLU A 87 5.31 0.66 25.99
C GLU A 87 4.36 -0.08 25.05
N LYS A 88 4.81 -0.21 23.81
CA LYS A 88 4.05 -0.86 22.75
C LYS A 88 4.72 -2.15 22.31
N LYS A 89 3.91 -3.10 21.85
CA LYS A 89 4.37 -4.41 21.38
C LYS A 89 4.20 -4.54 19.88
N ALA A 90 5.13 -5.25 19.25
CA ALA A 90 5.01 -5.71 17.89
C ALA A 90 5.71 -7.06 17.71
N ASN A 91 5.32 -7.82 16.68
CA ASN A 91 6.09 -8.97 16.22
C ASN A 91 6.81 -8.59 14.92
N VAL A 92 8.03 -9.09 14.77
CA VAL A 92 8.88 -8.80 13.61
C VAL A 92 9.29 -10.11 12.95
N TYR A 93 8.83 -10.34 11.73
CA TYR A 93 9.36 -11.42 10.90
C TYR A 93 10.66 -10.96 10.24
N LEU A 94 11.71 -11.73 10.45
CA LEU A 94 13.02 -11.57 9.82
C LEU A 94 13.22 -12.69 8.82
N PRO A 95 13.52 -12.40 7.54
CA PRO A 95 13.68 -13.42 6.53
C PRO A 95 14.87 -14.34 6.79
N ALA A 96 14.84 -15.52 6.21
CA ALA A 96 15.94 -16.48 6.29
C ALA A 96 17.27 -15.83 5.91
N GLY A 97 18.30 -16.08 6.72
CA GLY A 97 19.63 -15.50 6.53
C GLY A 97 19.74 -14.00 6.90
N TYR A 98 18.76 -13.45 7.61
CA TYR A 98 18.91 -12.12 8.17
C TYR A 98 20.04 -12.11 9.20
N ASP A 99 21.01 -11.23 8.99
CA ASP A 99 22.10 -10.98 9.95
C ASP A 99 22.10 -9.51 10.35
N LYS A 100 21.85 -9.25 11.62
CA LYS A 100 21.84 -7.89 12.18
C LYS A 100 23.20 -7.20 12.10
N ALA A 101 24.29 -7.97 12.07
CA ALA A 101 25.67 -7.46 11.99
C ALA A 101 26.02 -7.05 10.55
N ASP A 102 25.44 -7.68 9.54
CA ASP A 102 25.68 -7.34 8.13
C ASP A 102 24.98 -6.05 7.72
N LYS A 103 25.64 -4.91 7.92
CA LYS A 103 25.10 -3.59 7.55
C LYS A 103 25.11 -3.32 6.04
N SER A 104 25.73 -4.17 5.25
CA SER A 104 25.74 -4.05 3.78
C SER A 104 24.40 -4.47 3.16
N ARG A 105 23.67 -5.39 3.80
CA ARG A 105 22.37 -5.86 3.34
C ARG A 105 21.24 -5.08 4.02
N LYS A 106 20.39 -4.46 3.21
CA LYS A 106 19.22 -3.72 3.66
C LYS A 106 17.93 -4.42 3.20
N TYR A 107 16.85 -4.21 3.93
CA TYR A 107 15.56 -4.83 3.69
C TYR A 107 14.45 -3.80 3.60
N LYS A 108 13.50 -4.02 2.70
CA LYS A 108 12.20 -3.33 2.70
C LYS A 108 11.44 -3.69 3.98
N VAL A 109 10.51 -2.84 4.41
CA VAL A 109 9.68 -3.06 5.61
C VAL A 109 8.20 -2.97 5.29
N LEU A 110 7.44 -3.99 5.67
CA LEU A 110 5.99 -4.01 5.61
C LEU A 110 5.39 -3.90 7.01
N TYR A 111 4.60 -2.86 7.28
CA TYR A 111 3.77 -2.71 8.48
C TYR A 111 2.40 -3.36 8.20
N LEU A 112 2.11 -4.49 8.85
CA LEU A 112 0.94 -5.34 8.61
C LEU A 112 -0.05 -5.19 9.77
N MET A 113 -1.14 -4.45 9.55
CA MET A 113 -2.07 -3.99 10.56
C MET A 113 -3.21 -4.97 10.81
N HIS A 114 -3.60 -5.12 12.06
CA HIS A 114 -4.70 -5.97 12.52
C HIS A 114 -6.08 -5.28 12.48
N GLY A 115 -7.16 -6.03 12.74
CA GLY A 115 -8.53 -5.54 12.82
C GLY A 115 -8.95 -5.10 14.23
N ILE A 116 -10.24 -4.75 14.38
CA ILE A 116 -10.77 -4.14 15.61
C ILE A 116 -10.64 -5.05 16.85
N GLY A 117 -10.79 -6.35 16.69
CA GLY A 117 -10.72 -7.35 17.79
C GLY A 117 -9.34 -7.91 18.06
N GLY A 118 -8.37 -7.60 17.17
CA GLY A 118 -7.03 -8.17 17.19
C GLY A 118 -6.01 -7.34 17.97
N ASP A 119 -4.78 -7.83 17.93
CA ASP A 119 -3.58 -7.20 18.44
C ASP A 119 -2.38 -7.56 17.54
N GLU A 120 -1.16 -7.35 17.98
CA GLU A 120 0.07 -7.72 17.26
C GLU A 120 0.14 -9.19 16.84
N ASN A 121 -0.69 -10.06 17.41
CA ASN A 121 -0.69 -11.51 17.16
C ASN A 121 -1.75 -11.95 16.13
N GLU A 122 -2.68 -11.09 15.71
CA GLU A 122 -3.85 -11.48 14.90
C GLU A 122 -3.49 -12.17 13.59
N TRP A 123 -2.38 -11.78 12.95
CA TRP A 123 -1.85 -12.43 11.74
C TRP A 123 -1.14 -13.78 12.01
N GLY A 124 -1.30 -14.33 13.21
CA GLY A 124 -0.62 -15.56 13.62
C GLY A 124 0.87 -15.36 13.90
N MET A 125 1.35 -14.14 13.96
CA MET A 125 2.76 -13.79 14.17
C MET A 125 3.24 -14.02 15.61
N LYS A 126 2.46 -14.76 16.39
CA LYS A 126 2.82 -15.17 17.74
C LYS A 126 3.88 -16.27 17.77
N ASP A 127 3.88 -17.14 16.76
CA ASP A 127 4.76 -18.31 16.71
C ASP A 127 5.09 -18.74 15.27
N GLU A 128 5.98 -19.72 15.16
CA GLU A 128 6.49 -20.27 13.90
C GLU A 128 5.42 -20.94 13.01
N LYS A 129 4.19 -21.13 13.50
CA LYS A 129 3.07 -21.72 12.71
C LYS A 129 2.34 -20.69 11.87
N SER A 130 2.70 -19.42 11.98
CA SER A 130 2.12 -18.33 11.21
C SER A 130 2.03 -18.64 9.71
N LEU A 131 0.83 -18.46 9.13
CA LEU A 131 0.66 -18.60 7.69
C LEU A 131 1.38 -17.48 6.93
N VAL A 132 1.47 -16.28 7.50
CA VAL A 132 2.25 -15.16 6.95
C VAL A 132 3.72 -15.57 6.83
N LYS A 133 4.30 -16.12 7.91
CA LYS A 133 5.69 -16.63 7.88
C LYS A 133 5.87 -17.71 6.82
N LYS A 134 4.98 -18.71 6.77
CA LYS A 134 5.05 -19.79 5.77
C LYS A 134 5.01 -19.25 4.35
N MET A 135 4.12 -18.31 4.06
CA MET A 135 4.06 -17.68 2.74
C MET A 135 5.36 -16.95 2.40
N MET A 136 5.90 -16.16 3.34
CA MET A 136 7.13 -15.42 3.13
C MET A 136 8.33 -16.33 2.92
N ASP A 137 8.47 -17.37 3.75
CA ASP A 137 9.56 -18.33 3.64
C ASP A 137 9.55 -19.03 2.26
N ASN A 138 8.37 -19.49 1.82
CA ASN A 138 8.24 -20.14 0.52
C ASN A 138 8.44 -19.18 -0.66
N LEU A 139 7.93 -17.95 -0.59
CA LEU A 139 8.14 -16.95 -1.63
C LEU A 139 9.63 -16.61 -1.79
N ALA A 140 10.34 -16.48 -0.68
CA ALA A 140 11.79 -16.22 -0.69
C ALA A 140 12.60 -17.42 -1.16
N GLU A 141 12.32 -18.64 -0.67
CA GLU A 141 13.03 -19.88 -1.03
C GLU A 141 12.90 -20.18 -2.52
N LYS A 142 11.69 -19.99 -3.09
CA LYS A 142 11.43 -20.18 -4.53
C LYS A 142 11.98 -19.05 -5.41
N GLY A 143 12.47 -17.97 -4.81
CA GLY A 143 13.00 -16.83 -5.53
C GLY A 143 11.94 -15.95 -6.20
N ASP A 144 10.68 -16.06 -5.76
CA ASP A 144 9.55 -15.28 -6.28
C ASP A 144 9.61 -13.81 -5.85
N ILE A 145 10.28 -13.53 -4.73
CA ILE A 145 10.45 -12.19 -4.16
C ILE A 145 11.88 -11.97 -3.67
N ASP A 146 12.28 -10.70 -3.58
CA ASP A 146 13.31 -10.27 -2.66
C ASP A 146 12.73 -10.23 -1.24
N PRO A 147 13.32 -10.97 -0.27
CA PRO A 147 12.75 -11.06 1.06
C PRO A 147 12.77 -9.70 1.78
N PHE A 148 11.77 -9.46 2.60
CA PHE A 148 11.60 -8.23 3.36
C PHE A 148 11.16 -8.49 4.81
N ILE A 149 11.34 -7.49 5.66
CA ILE A 149 10.93 -7.51 7.07
C ILE A 149 9.42 -7.23 7.15
N ILE A 150 8.70 -7.96 8.02
CA ILE A 150 7.29 -7.66 8.35
C ILE A 150 7.20 -7.28 9.82
N VAL A 151 6.49 -6.21 10.10
CA VAL A 151 6.18 -5.75 11.45
C VAL A 151 4.67 -5.81 11.64
N THR A 152 4.20 -6.57 12.63
CA THR A 152 2.80 -6.55 13.07
C THR A 152 2.71 -5.82 14.41
N PRO A 153 2.43 -4.51 14.41
CA PRO A 153 2.29 -3.76 15.66
C PRO A 153 0.87 -3.90 16.21
N ASN A 154 0.70 -3.56 17.50
CA ASN A 154 -0.63 -3.24 18.00
C ASN A 154 -1.03 -1.86 17.47
N GLY A 155 -2.01 -1.81 16.57
CA GLY A 155 -2.43 -0.59 15.86
C GLY A 155 -3.22 0.42 16.70
N ARG A 156 -3.40 0.19 18.01
CA ARG A 156 -4.06 1.15 18.91
C ARG A 156 -3.00 2.00 19.62
N SER A 157 -2.98 3.29 19.34
CA SER A 157 -2.02 4.23 19.96
C SER A 157 -2.55 4.83 21.26
N GLY A 158 -2.90 3.97 22.19
CA GLY A 158 -3.42 4.33 23.49
C GLY A 158 -4.60 3.51 23.91
N SER A 159 -5.18 3.88 25.05
CA SER A 159 -6.36 3.25 25.65
C SER A 159 -7.35 4.31 26.07
N ASP A 160 -8.64 3.94 26.09
CA ASP A 160 -9.71 4.74 26.65
C ASP A 160 -10.19 4.09 27.96
N PRO A 161 -10.47 4.87 29.03
CA PRO A 161 -11.11 4.34 30.23
C PRO A 161 -12.46 3.68 29.95
N ASP A 162 -13.17 4.13 28.91
CA ASP A 162 -14.38 3.49 28.41
C ASP A 162 -13.98 2.42 27.37
N PRO A 163 -14.15 1.11 27.68
CA PRO A 163 -13.77 0.04 26.77
C PRO A 163 -14.50 0.07 25.44
N ASN A 164 -15.67 0.74 25.38
CA ASN A 164 -16.41 0.89 24.11
C ASN A 164 -15.82 1.93 23.18
N LYS A 165 -14.83 2.70 23.63
CA LYS A 165 -14.15 3.74 22.85
C LYS A 165 -12.72 3.40 22.47
N THR A 166 -12.18 2.27 22.94
CA THR A 166 -10.79 1.86 22.66
C THR A 166 -10.48 1.75 21.16
N TYR A 167 -11.50 1.50 20.33
CA TYR A 167 -11.33 1.51 18.87
C TYR A 167 -10.91 2.88 18.29
N LEU A 168 -11.19 3.98 19.00
CA LEU A 168 -10.80 5.32 18.56
C LEU A 168 -9.28 5.52 18.56
N ALA A 169 -8.55 4.72 19.35
CA ALA A 169 -7.10 4.73 19.37
C ALA A 169 -6.45 4.28 18.05
N PHE A 170 -7.18 3.57 17.19
CA PHE A 170 -6.73 3.23 15.83
C PHE A 170 -6.47 4.47 14.97
N TYR A 171 -7.23 5.54 15.17
CA TYR A 171 -7.13 6.76 14.36
C TYR A 171 -5.92 7.64 14.74
N LYS A 172 -5.20 7.29 15.81
CA LYS A 172 -4.01 8.00 16.28
C LYS A 172 -2.70 7.29 15.95
N PHE A 173 -2.77 6.16 15.29
CA PHE A 173 -1.58 5.35 14.99
C PHE A 173 -0.58 6.08 14.06
N GLY A 174 -1.00 7.07 13.28
CA GLY A 174 -0.10 7.85 12.43
C GLY A 174 1.00 8.58 13.21
N GLU A 175 0.66 9.11 14.38
CA GLU A 175 1.62 9.76 15.27
C GLU A 175 2.65 8.76 15.83
N GLU A 176 2.19 7.58 16.29
CA GLU A 176 3.06 6.49 16.77
C GLU A 176 3.93 5.94 15.65
N LEU A 177 3.36 5.69 14.47
CA LEU A 177 4.09 5.18 13.31
C LEU A 177 5.25 6.10 12.94
N ARG A 178 5.00 7.41 12.88
CA ARG A 178 5.96 8.44 12.50
C ARG A 178 7.05 8.67 13.54
N ASN A 179 6.64 8.80 14.81
CA ASN A 179 7.54 9.30 15.86
C ASN A 179 8.27 8.17 16.59
N ASP A 180 7.70 6.96 16.62
CA ASP A 180 8.19 5.88 17.46
C ASP A 180 8.55 4.62 16.68
N LEU A 181 7.59 4.02 15.95
CA LEU A 181 7.77 2.68 15.36
C LEU A 181 8.74 2.69 14.19
N ILE A 182 8.60 3.61 13.21
CA ILE A 182 9.54 3.70 12.08
C ILE A 182 10.96 4.02 12.56
N PRO A 183 11.19 5.03 13.43
CA PRO A 183 12.52 5.30 13.99
C PRO A 183 13.11 4.11 14.78
N TYR A 184 12.27 3.39 15.53
CA TYR A 184 12.71 2.18 16.22
C TYR A 184 13.20 1.12 15.24
N MET A 185 12.41 0.82 14.20
CA MET A 185 12.77 -0.18 13.20
C MET A 185 14.06 0.20 12.47
N ASP A 186 14.20 1.44 12.03
CA ASP A 186 15.36 1.90 11.28
C ASP A 186 16.65 1.90 12.13
N SER A 187 16.53 2.09 13.45
CA SER A 187 17.68 2.07 14.37
C SER A 187 18.08 0.66 14.84
N HIS A 188 17.14 -0.28 14.87
CA HIS A 188 17.38 -1.62 15.41
C HIS A 188 17.55 -2.71 14.36
N TYR A 189 17.10 -2.48 13.13
CA TYR A 189 17.14 -3.45 12.04
C TYR A 189 17.85 -2.88 10.80
N ASN A 190 18.25 -3.75 9.89
CA ASN A 190 18.92 -3.37 8.65
C ASN A 190 17.87 -3.00 7.59
N THR A 191 17.22 -1.85 7.74
CA THR A 191 16.16 -1.38 6.86
C THR A 191 16.67 -0.39 5.82
N TYR A 192 15.97 -0.28 4.69
CA TYR A 192 16.02 0.92 3.88
C TYR A 192 15.19 2.01 4.57
N ALA A 193 15.86 3.10 5.00
CA ALA A 193 15.24 4.16 5.79
C ALA A 193 14.59 5.25 4.91
N ASP A 194 13.87 4.83 3.85
CA ASP A 194 13.18 5.72 2.93
C ASP A 194 11.76 5.21 2.61
N ARG A 195 10.92 6.10 2.05
CA ARG A 195 9.51 5.82 1.78
C ARG A 195 9.30 4.76 0.71
N ASP A 196 10.21 4.66 -0.26
CA ASP A 196 10.01 3.79 -1.43
C ASP A 196 10.31 2.32 -1.12
N HIS A 197 10.84 2.07 0.06
CA HIS A 197 11.08 0.74 0.60
C HIS A 197 10.18 0.41 1.81
N ARG A 198 9.11 1.22 2.05
CA ARG A 198 8.14 0.95 3.11
C ARG A 198 6.74 0.72 2.54
N ALA A 199 6.06 -0.25 3.13
CA ALA A 199 4.68 -0.59 2.85
C ALA A 199 3.83 -0.59 4.12
N MET A 200 2.54 -0.28 3.96
CA MET A 200 1.52 -0.46 4.99
C MET A 200 0.35 -1.22 4.41
N THR A 201 -0.04 -2.31 5.08
CA THR A 201 -1.20 -3.10 4.69
C THR A 201 -1.99 -3.51 5.92
N GLY A 202 -3.25 -3.91 5.73
CA GLY A 202 -4.01 -4.44 6.85
C GLY A 202 -5.40 -4.89 6.51
N LEU A 203 -5.98 -5.64 7.44
CA LEU A 203 -7.34 -6.16 7.37
C LEU A 203 -8.31 -5.24 8.14
N SER A 204 -9.55 -5.11 7.66
CA SER A 204 -10.63 -4.43 8.38
C SER A 204 -10.24 -3.01 8.88
N MET A 205 -10.15 -2.78 10.19
CA MET A 205 -9.63 -1.53 10.75
C MET A 205 -8.18 -1.25 10.34
N GLY A 206 -7.34 -2.26 10.17
CA GLY A 206 -6.00 -2.11 9.60
C GLY A 206 -6.02 -1.67 8.14
N GLY A 207 -7.00 -2.12 7.36
CA GLY A 207 -7.26 -1.62 6.02
C GLY A 207 -7.68 -0.15 6.01
N MET A 208 -8.52 0.26 6.97
CA MET A 208 -8.85 1.67 7.21
C MET A 208 -7.60 2.48 7.58
N GLN A 209 -6.75 1.97 8.48
CA GLN A 209 -5.48 2.63 8.82
C GLN A 209 -4.56 2.79 7.60
N THR A 210 -4.50 1.78 6.74
CA THR A 210 -3.74 1.88 5.48
C THR A 210 -4.22 3.06 4.62
N ILE A 211 -5.52 3.26 4.50
CA ILE A 211 -6.11 4.34 3.71
C ILE A 211 -5.99 5.68 4.45
N ASN A 212 -6.52 5.76 5.68
CA ASN A 212 -6.63 7.03 6.39
C ASN A 212 -5.28 7.55 6.87
N ILE A 213 -4.44 6.64 7.39
CA ILE A 213 -3.14 7.00 7.97
C ILE A 213 -2.03 6.84 6.93
N GLY A 214 -1.89 5.64 6.35
CA GLY A 214 -0.81 5.37 5.40
C GLY A 214 -0.83 6.35 4.22
N ILE A 215 -1.97 6.45 3.52
CA ILE A 215 -2.08 7.32 2.35
C ILE A 215 -2.29 8.78 2.74
N CYS A 216 -3.20 9.07 3.70
CA CYS A 216 -3.63 10.45 3.90
C CYS A 216 -2.80 11.23 4.92
N GLU A 217 -2.05 10.56 5.82
CA GLU A 217 -1.26 11.23 6.86
C GLU A 217 0.24 10.96 6.77
N CYS A 218 0.64 9.79 6.21
CA CYS A 218 2.02 9.31 6.18
C CYS A 218 2.53 9.01 4.76
N LEU A 219 1.99 9.67 3.74
CA LEU A 219 2.41 9.49 2.35
C LEU A 219 3.89 9.84 2.13
N ASP A 220 4.45 10.73 2.95
CA ASP A 220 5.87 11.08 2.98
C ASP A 220 6.78 9.98 3.57
N LEU A 221 6.20 8.97 4.21
CA LEU A 221 6.93 7.88 4.85
C LEU A 221 6.78 6.53 4.14
N ILE A 222 5.72 6.36 3.35
CA ILE A 222 5.31 5.07 2.77
C ILE A 222 4.85 5.30 1.32
N SER A 223 5.11 4.33 0.43
CA SER A 223 4.70 4.41 -0.97
C SER A 223 3.95 3.18 -1.50
N TYR A 224 3.91 2.08 -0.74
CA TYR A 224 3.14 0.87 -1.07
C TYR A 224 2.03 0.64 -0.06
N PHE A 225 0.82 0.38 -0.55
CA PHE A 225 -0.37 0.27 0.28
C PHE A 225 -1.21 -0.95 -0.09
N GLY A 226 -1.78 -1.63 0.93
CA GLY A 226 -2.69 -2.76 0.74
C GLY A 226 -3.86 -2.72 1.73
N ALA A 227 -5.09 -2.59 1.24
CA ALA A 227 -6.28 -2.56 2.08
C ALA A 227 -7.14 -3.81 1.82
N PHE A 228 -7.31 -4.65 2.84
CA PHE A 228 -8.04 -5.91 2.76
C PHE A 228 -9.33 -5.79 3.56
N SER A 229 -10.49 -5.86 2.89
CA SER A 229 -11.80 -5.64 3.52
C SER A 229 -11.80 -4.39 4.42
N ALA A 230 -11.35 -3.24 3.90
CA ALA A 230 -11.19 -2.02 4.69
C ALA A 230 -12.50 -1.62 5.38
N ALA A 231 -12.42 -1.28 6.68
CA ALA A 231 -13.59 -0.95 7.49
C ALA A 231 -14.39 0.23 6.89
N PRO A 232 -15.72 0.27 7.08
CA PRO A 232 -16.58 1.34 6.55
C PRO A 232 -16.24 2.76 7.04
N THR A 233 -15.37 2.88 8.05
CA THR A 233 -14.85 4.15 8.57
C THR A 233 -13.61 4.65 7.82
N SER A 234 -13.24 4.00 6.72
CA SER A 234 -12.23 4.50 5.79
C SER A 234 -12.67 5.81 5.15
N TYR A 235 -11.73 6.68 4.86
CA TYR A 235 -12.04 7.93 4.15
C TYR A 235 -12.65 7.64 2.79
N GLU A 236 -13.58 8.48 2.39
CA GLU A 236 -14.21 8.45 1.08
C GLU A 236 -13.18 8.67 -0.05
N ALA A 237 -13.45 8.13 -1.22
CA ALA A 237 -12.60 8.25 -2.39
C ALA A 237 -12.26 9.70 -2.75
N SER A 238 -13.21 10.63 -2.59
CA SER A 238 -13.03 12.07 -2.79
C SER A 238 -11.95 12.66 -1.87
N LYS A 239 -11.95 12.29 -0.59
CA LYS A 239 -10.95 12.74 0.39
C LYS A 239 -9.57 12.19 0.05
N VAL A 240 -9.48 10.90 -0.27
CA VAL A 240 -8.21 10.27 -0.66
C VAL A 240 -7.65 10.90 -1.94
N ALA A 241 -8.48 11.09 -2.96
CA ALA A 241 -8.09 11.76 -4.21
C ALA A 241 -7.59 13.19 -3.97
N GLN A 242 -8.26 13.96 -3.09
CA GLN A 242 -7.83 15.30 -2.72
C GLN A 242 -6.42 15.31 -2.11
N VAL A 243 -6.13 14.36 -1.20
CA VAL A 243 -4.81 14.25 -0.58
C VAL A 243 -3.75 13.89 -1.62
N LEU A 244 -4.02 12.90 -2.49
CA LEU A 244 -3.10 12.48 -3.54
C LEU A 244 -2.82 13.61 -4.54
N ASN A 245 -3.84 14.35 -4.95
CA ASN A 245 -3.68 15.46 -5.87
C ASN A 245 -2.93 16.66 -5.26
N LYS A 246 -3.02 16.84 -3.93
CA LYS A 246 -2.30 17.91 -3.20
C LYS A 246 -0.80 17.57 -3.03
N ASN A 247 -0.45 16.29 -2.94
CA ASN A 247 0.92 15.81 -2.76
C ASN A 247 1.42 15.17 -4.08
N ASP A 248 1.41 15.94 -5.16
CA ASP A 248 1.70 15.47 -6.51
C ASP A 248 3.18 15.15 -6.77
N ASP A 249 4.07 15.62 -5.90
CA ASP A 249 5.49 15.28 -5.84
C ASP A 249 5.78 13.91 -5.22
N LEU A 250 4.83 13.32 -4.48
CA LEU A 250 4.98 12.00 -3.84
C LEU A 250 4.29 10.91 -4.65
N SER A 251 5.03 10.04 -5.32
CA SER A 251 4.48 8.91 -6.10
C SER A 251 3.78 7.89 -5.20
N ILE A 252 2.74 7.23 -5.71
CA ILE A 252 2.24 5.95 -5.18
C ILE A 252 2.89 4.85 -6.01
N ASN A 253 3.71 4.01 -5.39
CA ASN A 253 4.33 2.90 -6.09
C ASN A 253 3.32 1.79 -6.37
N PHE A 254 2.49 1.46 -5.37
CA PHE A 254 1.36 0.56 -5.59
C PHE A 254 0.29 0.70 -4.50
N PHE A 255 -0.97 0.68 -4.89
CA PHE A 255 -2.10 0.57 -3.98
C PHE A 255 -3.02 -0.57 -4.40
N TYR A 256 -3.05 -1.63 -3.58
CA TYR A 256 -3.84 -2.82 -3.79
C TYR A 256 -5.01 -2.90 -2.82
N ASN A 257 -6.18 -3.20 -3.35
CA ASN A 257 -7.40 -3.39 -2.58
C ASN A 257 -8.02 -4.75 -2.90
N ILE A 258 -8.45 -5.48 -1.89
CA ILE A 258 -9.23 -6.72 -2.05
C ILE A 258 -10.36 -6.76 -1.03
N CYS A 259 -11.53 -7.27 -1.45
CA CYS A 259 -12.65 -7.53 -0.56
C CYS A 259 -13.44 -8.76 -1.00
N GLY A 260 -13.99 -9.48 -0.03
CA GLY A 260 -14.91 -10.58 -0.27
C GLY A 260 -16.24 -10.06 -0.78
N THR A 261 -16.83 -10.70 -1.80
CA THR A 261 -18.15 -10.32 -2.36
C THR A 261 -19.30 -10.60 -1.40
N GLU A 262 -19.07 -11.47 -0.39
CA GLU A 262 -20.03 -11.83 0.66
C GLU A 262 -19.73 -11.13 1.99
N ASP A 263 -18.77 -10.19 2.00
CA ASP A 263 -18.39 -9.39 3.16
C ASP A 263 -19.46 -8.34 3.47
N SER A 264 -20.40 -8.69 4.34
CA SER A 264 -21.51 -7.81 4.75
C SER A 264 -21.07 -6.58 5.56
N ILE A 265 -19.83 -6.56 6.05
CA ILE A 265 -19.28 -5.45 6.85
C ILE A 265 -18.62 -4.41 5.95
N ALA A 266 -17.72 -4.84 5.08
CA ALA A 266 -16.83 -3.93 4.36
C ALA A 266 -17.20 -3.74 2.88
N TYR A 267 -17.75 -4.75 2.21
CA TYR A 267 -17.84 -4.77 0.75
C TYR A 267 -18.54 -3.52 0.18
N GLY A 268 -19.70 -3.14 0.71
CA GLY A 268 -20.47 -2.02 0.18
C GLY A 268 -19.68 -0.70 0.13
N ALA A 269 -19.06 -0.34 1.25
CA ALA A 269 -18.28 0.90 1.36
C ALA A 269 -16.92 0.79 0.65
N HIS A 270 -16.20 -0.30 0.88
CA HIS A 270 -14.85 -0.50 0.32
C HIS A 270 -14.89 -0.60 -1.21
N ALA A 271 -15.78 -1.43 -1.78
CA ALA A 271 -15.92 -1.56 -3.22
C ALA A 271 -16.33 -0.24 -3.90
N ALA A 272 -17.27 0.50 -3.30
CA ALA A 272 -17.69 1.79 -3.84
C ALA A 272 -16.52 2.79 -3.88
N ALA A 273 -15.77 2.91 -2.79
CA ALA A 273 -14.62 3.82 -2.71
C ALA A 273 -13.49 3.37 -3.66
N ALA A 274 -13.13 2.08 -3.66
CA ALA A 274 -12.05 1.56 -4.47
C ALA A 274 -12.32 1.70 -5.98
N LYS A 275 -13.55 1.42 -6.44
CA LYS A 275 -13.93 1.57 -7.86
C LYS A 275 -14.02 3.03 -8.30
N LEU A 276 -14.33 3.95 -7.39
CA LEU A 276 -14.46 5.36 -7.69
C LEU A 276 -13.11 6.09 -7.69
N LEU A 277 -12.18 5.72 -6.81
CA LEU A 277 -10.94 6.44 -6.56
C LEU A 277 -10.09 6.69 -7.83
N PRO A 278 -9.81 5.71 -8.71
CA PRO A 278 -9.01 5.96 -9.92
C PRO A 278 -9.71 6.85 -10.96
N ARG A 279 -11.00 7.15 -10.77
CA ARG A 279 -11.74 8.10 -11.61
C ARG A 279 -11.63 9.54 -11.11
N LEU A 280 -11.22 9.73 -9.86
CA LEU A 280 -11.10 11.04 -9.20
C LEU A 280 -9.68 11.59 -9.19
N THR A 281 -8.69 10.77 -9.52
CA THR A 281 -7.30 11.18 -9.57
C THR A 281 -6.54 10.41 -10.66
N SER A 282 -5.69 11.11 -11.40
CA SER A 282 -4.76 10.49 -12.37
C SER A 282 -3.53 9.87 -11.71
N ARG A 283 -3.40 9.99 -10.38
CA ARG A 283 -2.29 9.45 -9.62
C ARG A 283 -2.35 7.93 -9.45
N LEU A 284 -3.55 7.37 -9.64
CA LEU A 284 -3.83 5.94 -9.52
C LEU A 284 -4.41 5.43 -10.84
N VAL A 285 -3.71 4.50 -11.46
CA VAL A 285 -4.08 3.92 -12.75
C VAL A 285 -4.28 2.42 -12.57
N GLU A 286 -5.51 1.96 -12.82
CA GLU A 286 -5.85 0.53 -12.71
C GLU A 286 -4.97 -0.31 -13.64
N GLY A 287 -4.35 -1.36 -13.10
CA GLY A 287 -3.42 -2.21 -13.81
C GLY A 287 -2.00 -1.67 -13.91
N GLU A 288 -1.76 -0.45 -13.43
CA GLU A 288 -0.41 0.13 -13.30
C GLU A 288 0.02 0.16 -11.82
N ASN A 289 -0.35 1.20 -11.11
CA ASN A 289 -0.02 1.36 -9.69
C ASN A 289 -1.24 1.23 -8.76
N TYR A 290 -2.37 0.80 -9.31
CA TYR A 290 -3.61 0.58 -8.58
C TYR A 290 -4.27 -0.73 -8.99
N ARG A 291 -4.85 -1.44 -8.02
CA ARG A 291 -5.63 -2.64 -8.28
C ARG A 291 -6.79 -2.78 -7.30
N TRP A 292 -7.99 -3.02 -7.84
CA TRP A 292 -9.14 -3.54 -7.11
C TRP A 292 -9.37 -5.00 -7.47
N GLN A 293 -9.48 -5.88 -6.47
CA GLN A 293 -9.83 -7.29 -6.63
C GLN A 293 -11.07 -7.64 -5.84
N GLU A 294 -12.04 -8.24 -6.51
CA GLU A 294 -13.19 -8.89 -5.88
C GLU A 294 -12.95 -10.39 -5.82
N GLN A 295 -13.27 -10.99 -4.67
CA GLN A 295 -13.04 -12.40 -4.44
C GLN A 295 -14.26 -12.99 -3.74
N GLY A 296 -14.69 -14.20 -4.11
CA GLY A 296 -15.71 -14.94 -3.36
C GLY A 296 -15.23 -15.18 -1.91
N GLY A 297 -16.07 -14.84 -0.93
CA GLY A 297 -15.76 -14.97 0.49
C GLY A 297 -16.27 -13.82 1.34
N GLY A 298 -16.15 -13.97 2.65
CA GLY A 298 -16.67 -13.05 3.67
C GLY A 298 -15.61 -12.09 4.24
N HIS A 299 -15.88 -11.62 5.46
CA HIS A 299 -14.97 -10.79 6.25
C HIS A 299 -14.03 -11.69 7.06
N ASP A 300 -13.09 -12.37 6.41
CA ASP A 300 -12.33 -13.45 7.00
C ASP A 300 -10.90 -13.60 6.46
N PHE A 301 -10.12 -14.44 7.13
CA PHE A 301 -8.74 -14.74 6.78
C PHE A 301 -8.56 -15.46 5.42
N GLY A 302 -9.59 -15.99 4.80
CA GLY A 302 -9.52 -16.48 3.42
C GLY A 302 -9.17 -15.35 2.46
N ILE A 303 -9.91 -14.23 2.59
CA ILE A 303 -9.69 -13.01 1.83
C ILE A 303 -8.38 -12.31 2.23
N TRP A 304 -8.16 -12.15 3.52
CA TRP A 304 -7.03 -11.35 4.02
C TRP A 304 -5.66 -12.02 3.75
N ASN A 305 -5.57 -13.34 3.92
CA ASN A 305 -4.34 -14.07 3.58
C ASN A 305 -4.06 -14.04 2.07
N LEU A 306 -5.10 -14.12 1.23
CA LEU A 306 -4.95 -13.95 -0.21
C LEU A 306 -4.48 -12.54 -0.57
N GLY A 307 -5.06 -11.54 0.09
CA GLY A 307 -4.65 -10.14 -0.02
C GLY A 307 -3.18 -9.95 0.33
N PHE A 308 -2.75 -10.49 1.47
CA PHE A 308 -1.36 -10.45 1.89
C PHE A 308 -0.45 -11.16 0.88
N TYR A 309 -0.79 -12.38 0.44
CA TYR A 309 0.02 -13.15 -0.51
C TYR A 309 0.24 -12.39 -1.83
N ASN A 310 -0.84 -11.87 -2.41
CA ASN A 310 -0.77 -11.10 -3.65
C ASN A 310 0.04 -9.80 -3.47
N PHE A 311 -0.16 -9.11 -2.36
CA PHE A 311 0.58 -7.89 -2.05
C PHE A 311 2.07 -8.16 -1.83
N ALA A 312 2.41 -9.23 -1.09
CA ALA A 312 3.79 -9.61 -0.83
C ALA A 312 4.60 -9.86 -2.11
N LYS A 313 3.98 -10.47 -3.12
CA LYS A 313 4.59 -10.69 -4.44
C LYS A 313 4.90 -9.39 -5.17
N VAL A 314 4.05 -8.39 -5.02
CA VAL A 314 4.27 -7.07 -5.62
C VAL A 314 5.36 -6.30 -4.87
N PHE A 315 5.23 -6.20 -3.55
CA PHE A 315 6.16 -5.44 -2.72
C PHE A 315 7.58 -6.03 -2.71
N GLY A 316 7.69 -7.35 -2.69
CA GLY A 316 8.96 -8.07 -2.80
C GLY A 316 9.38 -8.39 -4.24
N GLY A 317 8.63 -7.95 -5.26
CA GLY A 317 8.93 -8.24 -6.66
C GLY A 317 10.31 -7.75 -7.09
N LYS A 318 10.92 -8.55 -7.99
CA LYS A 318 12.26 -8.32 -8.58
C LYS A 318 12.14 -7.54 -9.87
#